data_31e4f024f7279e3abf54cca123c428cc
#
_entry.id   31e4f024f7279e3abf54cca123c428cc
#
_cell.length_a   1.000
_cell.length_b   1.000
_cell.length_c   1.000
_cell.angle_alpha   90.00
_cell.angle_beta   90.00
_cell.angle_gamma   90.00
#
_symmetry.space_group_name_H-M   'P 1'
#
loop_
_entity.id
_entity.type
_entity.pdbx_description
1 polymer ?
#
loop_
_entity_poly.entity_id
_entity_poly.type
_entity_poly.pdbx_seq_one_letter_code
_entity_poly.pdbx_strand_id
1 'polypeptide(L)'
;MDVDSCIIKEWIVTKGNIHDSKVSHDLIDSVRNYTHILADSAYDTSEIYDYIFDNTHSMPVIDTNKRRGIRSDRLTMNRMIGIDLRKEYSSLYSLRWEIERTFSILEEMLHYENMWYNMNRSYDHAVGFKITAYNLMVISNILSGERPGKIKRTASC
;
A
#
# COMPACT_ATOMS: atom_id res chain seq x y z
N MET A 1 -2.40 -0.48 -3.68
CA MET A 1 -2.12 -1.46 -4.77
C MET A 1 -3.02 -2.67 -4.57
N ASP A 2 -3.54 -3.21 -5.64
CA ASP A 2 -4.23 -4.50 -5.66
C ASP A 2 -3.17 -5.62 -5.77
N VAL A 3 -3.13 -6.54 -4.80
CA VAL A 3 -2.07 -7.57 -4.71
C VAL A 3 -2.21 -8.68 -5.75
N ASP A 4 -3.43 -8.95 -6.22
CA ASP A 4 -3.68 -10.00 -7.22
C ASP A 4 -3.25 -9.56 -8.63
N SER A 5 -3.60 -8.34 -9.01
CA SER A 5 -3.24 -7.77 -10.31
C SER A 5 -1.92 -7.01 -10.30
N CYS A 6 -1.33 -6.71 -9.15
CA CYS A 6 -0.19 -5.82 -8.95
C CYS A 6 -0.40 -4.39 -9.48
N ILE A 7 -1.63 -3.97 -9.76
CA ILE A 7 -1.96 -2.63 -10.26
C ILE A 7 -2.02 -1.63 -9.11
N ILE A 8 -1.34 -0.50 -9.25
CA ILE A 8 -1.45 0.62 -8.31
C ILE A 8 -2.74 1.38 -8.64
N LYS A 9 -3.73 1.32 -7.74
CA LYS A 9 -5.05 1.95 -7.93
C LYS A 9 -5.07 3.41 -7.52
N GLU A 10 -4.35 3.74 -6.45
CA GLU A 10 -4.33 5.07 -5.87
C GLU A 10 -2.96 5.36 -5.26
N TRP A 11 -2.58 6.61 -5.25
CA TRP A 11 -1.38 7.12 -4.58
C TRP A 11 -1.61 8.53 -4.08
N ILE A 12 -0.92 8.90 -3.02
CA ILE A 12 -0.93 10.25 -2.46
C ILE A 12 0.50 10.70 -2.27
N VAL A 13 0.81 11.89 -2.77
CA VAL A 13 2.11 12.54 -2.54
C VAL A 13 1.98 13.47 -1.35
N THR A 14 2.76 13.22 -0.31
CA THR A 14 2.79 14.05 0.90
C THR A 14 4.12 14.76 1.06
N LYS A 15 4.12 15.84 1.84
CA LYS A 15 5.39 16.44 2.29
C LYS A 15 6.06 15.50 3.28
N GLY A 16 7.38 15.39 3.25
CA GLY A 16 8.14 14.45 4.08
C GLY A 16 7.98 14.57 5.60
N ASN A 17 7.32 15.61 6.08
CA ASN A 17 6.98 15.81 7.49
C ASN A 17 5.55 15.36 7.87
N ILE A 18 4.78 14.83 6.91
CA ILE A 18 3.43 14.31 7.15
C ILE A 18 3.53 12.81 7.38
N HIS A 19 3.02 12.33 8.50
CA HIS A 19 2.96 10.90 8.79
C HIS A 19 1.92 10.22 7.91
N ASP A 20 2.26 9.08 7.31
CA ASP A 20 1.42 8.36 6.32
C ASP A 20 0.02 8.02 6.84
N SER A 21 -0.11 7.75 8.15
CA SER A 21 -1.42 7.49 8.77
C SER A 21 -2.41 8.66 8.66
N LYS A 22 -1.95 9.89 8.41
CA LYS A 22 -2.86 11.05 8.27
C LYS A 22 -3.60 11.08 6.94
N VAL A 23 -3.09 10.41 5.92
CA VAL A 23 -3.70 10.30 4.58
C VAL A 23 -4.34 8.94 4.34
N SER A 24 -4.36 8.09 5.37
CA SER A 24 -4.87 6.73 5.27
C SER A 24 -6.36 6.67 4.93
N HIS A 25 -7.17 7.61 5.43
CA HIS A 25 -8.61 7.63 5.18
C HIS A 25 -8.90 7.79 3.68
N ASP A 26 -8.21 8.72 3.00
CA ASP A 26 -8.39 8.94 1.56
C ASP A 26 -8.00 7.69 0.75
N LEU A 27 -6.91 7.01 1.14
CA LEU A 27 -6.49 5.75 0.51
C LEU A 27 -7.46 4.61 0.79
N ILE A 28 -8.00 4.49 2.01
CA ILE A 28 -8.99 3.47 2.38
C ILE A 28 -10.28 3.68 1.59
N ASP A 29 -10.71 4.91 1.40
CA ASP A 29 -11.89 5.25 0.63
C ASP A 29 -11.82 4.80 -0.82
N SER A 30 -10.63 4.83 -1.42
CA SER A 30 -10.40 4.36 -2.79
C SER A 30 -10.51 2.84 -2.95
N VAL A 31 -10.46 2.08 -1.84
CA VAL A 31 -10.44 0.61 -1.84
C VAL A 31 -11.59 -0.03 -1.07
N ARG A 32 -12.72 0.65 -0.92
CA ARG A 32 -13.90 0.20 -0.13
C ARG A 32 -14.49 -1.15 -0.54
N ASN A 33 -14.29 -1.57 -1.77
CA ASN A 33 -14.88 -2.78 -2.35
C ASN A 33 -13.96 -4.01 -2.27
N TYR A 34 -12.80 -3.90 -1.63
CA TYR A 34 -11.90 -5.04 -1.44
C TYR A 34 -12.26 -5.82 -0.19
N THR A 35 -12.00 -7.11 -0.20
CA THR A 35 -12.29 -7.99 0.95
C THR A 35 -11.31 -7.79 2.11
N HIS A 36 -10.06 -7.45 1.79
CA HIS A 36 -9.01 -7.27 2.79
C HIS A 36 -8.17 -6.03 2.49
N ILE A 37 -7.77 -5.32 3.55
CA ILE A 37 -6.81 -4.22 3.50
C ILE A 37 -5.56 -4.64 4.26
N LEU A 38 -4.45 -4.77 3.54
CA LEU A 38 -3.14 -5.11 4.10
C LEU A 38 -2.36 -3.83 4.37
N ALA A 39 -1.89 -3.63 5.60
CA ALA A 39 -1.08 -2.47 5.94
C ALA A 39 0.03 -2.82 6.93
N ASP A 40 1.06 -1.99 6.99
CA ASP A 40 2.17 -2.15 7.94
C ASP A 40 1.81 -1.64 9.35
N SER A 41 2.73 -1.82 10.28
CA SER A 41 2.56 -1.43 11.68
C SER A 41 2.46 0.09 11.93
N ALA A 42 2.75 0.93 10.95
CA ALA A 42 2.54 2.38 11.05
C ALA A 42 1.04 2.72 11.11
N TYR A 43 0.21 1.87 10.50
CA TYR A 43 -1.25 1.99 10.46
C TYR A 43 -1.95 1.32 11.65
N ASP A 44 -1.22 0.71 12.61
CA ASP A 44 -1.80 0.07 13.80
C ASP A 44 -2.28 1.12 14.81
N THR A 45 -3.41 1.75 14.53
CA THR A 45 -4.09 2.70 15.41
C THR A 45 -5.57 2.36 15.50
N SER A 46 -6.18 2.57 16.69
CA SER A 46 -7.63 2.34 16.88
C SER A 46 -8.48 3.10 15.87
N GLU A 47 -8.09 4.35 15.56
CA GLU A 47 -8.77 5.22 14.60
C GLU A 47 -8.87 4.57 13.20
N ILE A 48 -7.78 3.96 12.72
CA ILE A 48 -7.75 3.31 11.40
C ILE A 48 -8.61 2.06 11.39
N TYR A 49 -8.57 1.23 12.43
CA TYR A 49 -9.45 0.07 12.53
C TYR A 49 -10.92 0.47 12.57
N ASP A 50 -11.27 1.46 13.40
CA ASP A 50 -12.64 1.97 13.50
C ASP A 50 -13.08 2.52 12.14
N TYR A 51 -12.24 3.28 11.46
CA TYR A 51 -12.55 3.83 10.13
C TYR A 51 -12.80 2.74 9.10
N ILE A 52 -11.97 1.69 9.04
CA ILE A 52 -12.14 0.58 8.09
C ILE A 52 -13.45 -0.14 8.34
N PHE A 53 -13.76 -0.50 9.59
CA PHE A 53 -14.99 -1.22 9.93
C PHE A 53 -16.26 -0.40 9.71
N ASP A 54 -16.20 0.92 9.96
CA ASP A 54 -17.37 1.79 9.84
C ASP A 54 -17.66 2.22 8.39
N ASN A 55 -16.62 2.32 7.53
CA ASN A 55 -16.75 2.94 6.22
C ASN A 55 -16.50 1.97 5.05
N THR A 56 -16.07 0.74 5.31
CA THR A 56 -15.79 -0.25 4.27
C THR A 56 -16.40 -1.61 4.61
N HIS A 57 -16.40 -2.51 3.63
CA HIS A 57 -16.72 -3.94 3.85
C HIS A 57 -15.44 -4.79 3.98
N SER A 58 -14.28 -4.16 4.16
CA SER A 58 -12.98 -4.81 4.15
C SER A 58 -12.57 -5.27 5.56
N MET A 59 -11.82 -6.36 5.62
CA MET A 59 -11.18 -6.83 6.85
C MET A 59 -9.77 -6.25 6.95
N PRO A 60 -9.44 -5.51 8.03
CA PRO A 60 -8.08 -4.99 8.23
C PRO A 60 -7.12 -6.11 8.65
N VAL A 61 -6.04 -6.29 7.89
CA VAL A 61 -4.94 -7.22 8.17
C VAL A 61 -3.65 -6.39 8.34
N ILE A 62 -3.53 -5.74 9.50
CA ILE A 62 -2.49 -4.75 9.81
C ILE A 62 -1.49 -5.36 10.79
N ASP A 63 -0.19 -5.15 10.56
CA ASP A 63 0.84 -5.64 11.48
C ASP A 63 0.83 -4.86 12.80
N THR A 64 1.05 -5.56 13.91
CA THR A 64 0.97 -4.96 15.24
C THR A 64 2.22 -4.13 15.54
N ASN A 65 2.05 -2.90 15.98
CA ASN A 65 3.15 -2.03 16.36
C ASN A 65 3.71 -2.43 17.73
N LYS A 66 4.79 -3.21 17.72
CA LYS A 66 5.47 -3.71 18.92
C LYS A 66 6.04 -2.61 19.82
N ARG A 67 6.38 -1.44 19.25
CA ARG A 67 6.97 -0.32 20.01
C ARG A 67 5.95 0.39 20.91
N ARG A 68 4.67 0.41 20.51
CA ARG A 68 3.59 1.02 21.31
C ARG A 68 3.09 0.12 22.42
N GLY A 69 3.45 -1.17 22.40
CA GLY A 69 2.95 -2.18 23.31
C GLY A 69 1.45 -2.42 23.14
N ILE A 70 1.00 -3.64 23.39
CA ILE A 70 -0.43 -3.96 23.44
C ILE A 70 -0.88 -3.68 24.89
N ARG A 71 -1.23 -2.43 25.19
CA ARG A 71 -1.84 -2.10 26.50
C ARG A 71 -3.33 -2.40 26.43
N SER A 72 -3.77 -3.36 27.21
CA SER A 72 -5.17 -3.83 27.23
C SER A 72 -6.18 -2.72 27.56
N ASP A 73 -5.77 -1.71 28.31
CA ASP A 73 -6.58 -0.56 28.71
C ASP A 73 -6.84 0.48 27.57
N ARG A 74 -6.17 0.33 26.43
CA ARG A 74 -6.28 1.23 25.25
C ARG A 74 -6.69 0.50 23.99
N LEU A 75 -7.09 -0.75 24.08
CA LEU A 75 -7.55 -1.54 22.94
C LEU A 75 -9.04 -1.28 22.72
N THR A 76 -9.40 -0.69 21.57
CA THR A 76 -10.78 -0.71 21.10
C THR A 76 -11.16 -2.14 20.66
N MET A 77 -12.45 -2.45 20.65
CA MET A 77 -12.94 -3.74 20.18
C MET A 77 -12.47 -4.02 18.74
N ASN A 78 -12.57 -3.04 17.87
CA ASN A 78 -12.17 -3.16 16.47
C ASN A 78 -10.69 -3.45 16.31
N ARG A 79 -9.83 -2.83 17.12
CA ARG A 79 -8.40 -3.13 17.10
C ARG A 79 -8.10 -4.54 17.63
N MET A 80 -8.82 -5.03 18.62
CA MET A 80 -8.67 -6.42 19.09
C MET A 80 -9.03 -7.41 17.98
N ILE A 81 -10.16 -7.20 17.31
CA ILE A 81 -10.58 -8.00 16.15
C ILE A 81 -9.50 -7.97 15.06
N GLY A 82 -8.96 -6.77 14.73
CA GLY A 82 -7.90 -6.63 13.74
C GLY A 82 -6.63 -7.40 14.08
N ILE A 83 -6.21 -7.43 15.34
CA ILE A 83 -5.07 -8.23 15.82
C ILE A 83 -5.32 -9.74 15.60
N ASP A 84 -6.52 -10.21 15.82
CA ASP A 84 -6.86 -11.62 15.61
C ASP A 84 -6.97 -11.94 14.11
N LEU A 85 -7.56 -11.06 13.30
CA LEU A 85 -7.55 -11.18 11.84
C LEU A 85 -6.13 -11.25 11.29
N ARG A 86 -5.19 -10.43 11.81
CA ARG A 86 -3.78 -10.48 11.39
C ARG A 86 -3.13 -11.84 11.64
N LYS A 87 -3.49 -12.54 12.72
CA LYS A 87 -3.00 -13.90 13.01
C LYS A 87 -3.64 -14.93 12.07
N GLU A 88 -4.95 -14.85 11.90
CA GLU A 88 -5.74 -15.74 11.05
C GLU A 88 -5.30 -15.66 9.59
N TYR A 89 -5.15 -14.44 9.06
CA TYR A 89 -4.74 -14.17 7.68
C TYR A 89 -3.23 -13.94 7.50
N SER A 90 -2.40 -14.65 8.29
CA SER A 90 -0.94 -14.51 8.23
C SER A 90 -0.35 -14.84 6.86
N SER A 91 -0.88 -15.82 6.15
CA SER A 91 -0.47 -16.17 4.79
C SER A 91 -0.84 -15.07 3.78
N LEU A 92 -2.04 -14.48 3.91
CA LEU A 92 -2.46 -13.35 3.08
C LEU A 92 -1.57 -12.13 3.32
N TYR A 93 -1.24 -11.85 4.58
CA TYR A 93 -0.35 -10.74 4.93
C TYR A 93 1.04 -10.87 4.27
N SER A 94 1.53 -12.08 4.05
CA SER A 94 2.80 -12.29 3.38
C SER A 94 2.84 -11.69 1.97
N LEU A 95 1.68 -11.51 1.31
CA LEU A 95 1.59 -10.87 -0.01
C LEU A 95 1.96 -9.38 0.03
N ARG A 96 2.12 -8.78 1.21
CA ARG A 96 2.62 -7.41 1.36
C ARG A 96 4.00 -7.21 0.72
N TRP A 97 4.81 -8.27 0.61
CA TRP A 97 6.09 -8.21 -0.10
C TRP A 97 5.96 -7.77 -1.56
N GLU A 98 4.80 -7.97 -2.21
CA GLU A 98 4.55 -7.47 -3.57
C GLU A 98 4.60 -5.94 -3.63
N ILE A 99 4.18 -5.26 -2.54
CA ILE A 99 4.27 -3.80 -2.43
C ILE A 99 5.75 -3.37 -2.38
N GLU A 100 6.56 -4.03 -1.55
CA GLU A 100 7.99 -3.75 -1.43
C GLU A 100 8.72 -3.97 -2.76
N ARG A 101 8.36 -5.05 -3.46
CA ARG A 101 8.87 -5.33 -4.79
C ARG A 101 8.47 -4.27 -5.81
N THR A 102 7.22 -3.79 -5.75
CA THR A 102 6.74 -2.72 -6.62
C THR A 102 7.52 -1.43 -6.40
N PHE A 103 7.77 -1.06 -5.14
CA PHE A 103 8.61 0.10 -4.81
C PHE A 103 10.03 -0.07 -5.36
N SER A 104 10.65 -1.24 -5.19
CA SER A 104 11.97 -1.52 -5.75
C SER A 104 12.00 -1.35 -7.29
N ILE A 105 10.94 -1.75 -7.99
CA ILE A 105 10.82 -1.54 -9.44
C ILE A 105 10.70 -0.05 -9.77
N LEU A 106 9.87 0.69 -9.03
CA LEU A 106 9.71 2.15 -9.22
C LEU A 106 11.03 2.89 -8.98
N GLU A 107 11.80 2.49 -7.97
CA GLU A 107 13.10 3.08 -7.66
C GLU A 107 14.16 2.73 -8.71
N GLU A 108 14.37 1.45 -8.99
CA GLU A 108 15.46 0.97 -9.83
C GLU A 108 15.24 1.25 -11.33
N MET A 109 14.03 0.99 -11.84
CA MET A 109 13.75 1.09 -13.27
C MET A 109 13.23 2.45 -13.69
N LEU A 110 12.46 3.09 -12.84
CA LEU A 110 11.81 4.36 -13.12
C LEU A 110 12.46 5.54 -12.40
N HIS A 111 13.53 5.29 -11.63
CA HIS A 111 14.30 6.31 -10.89
C HIS A 111 13.39 7.22 -10.05
N TYR A 112 12.46 6.62 -9.31
CA TYR A 112 11.44 7.32 -8.53
C TYR A 112 12.05 8.33 -7.55
N GLU A 113 13.18 8.01 -6.88
CA GLU A 113 13.83 8.87 -5.90
C GLU A 113 14.67 9.99 -6.50
N ASN A 114 15.12 9.86 -7.76
CA ASN A 114 16.03 10.79 -8.43
C ASN A 114 15.28 11.89 -9.20
N MET A 115 14.18 12.38 -8.64
CA MET A 115 13.39 13.43 -9.28
C MET A 115 13.74 14.81 -8.75
N TRP A 116 14.49 15.58 -9.53
CA TRP A 116 14.84 16.98 -9.25
C TRP A 116 13.72 17.91 -9.73
N TYR A 117 12.70 18.11 -8.90
CA TYR A 117 11.62 19.05 -9.22
C TYR A 117 11.52 20.12 -8.14
N ASN A 118 11.52 21.37 -8.54
CA ASN A 118 11.46 22.52 -7.65
C ASN A 118 10.03 22.86 -7.17
N MET A 119 9.01 22.17 -7.66
CA MET A 119 7.61 22.42 -7.34
C MET A 119 6.87 21.10 -7.02
N ASN A 120 6.08 21.10 -5.95
CA ASN A 120 5.29 19.94 -5.52
C ASN A 120 4.38 19.38 -6.63
N ARG A 121 3.75 20.27 -7.43
CA ARG A 121 2.87 19.88 -8.55
C ARG A 121 3.60 19.12 -9.65
N SER A 122 4.82 19.55 -9.99
CA SER A 122 5.64 18.86 -11.00
C SER A 122 6.11 17.49 -10.49
N TYR A 123 6.37 17.38 -9.20
CA TYR A 123 6.72 16.12 -8.55
C TYR A 123 5.56 15.14 -8.60
N ASP A 124 4.34 15.57 -8.23
CA ASP A 124 3.14 14.73 -8.26
C ASP A 124 2.83 14.21 -9.67
N HIS A 125 2.91 15.07 -10.69
CA HIS A 125 2.76 14.65 -12.09
C HIS A 125 3.82 13.62 -12.50
N ALA A 126 5.06 13.80 -12.11
CA ALA A 126 6.14 12.87 -12.44
C ALA A 126 5.95 11.51 -11.76
N VAL A 127 5.48 11.50 -10.50
CA VAL A 127 5.07 10.29 -9.79
C VAL A 127 3.94 9.59 -10.55
N GLY A 128 2.90 10.33 -10.93
CA GLY A 128 1.77 9.81 -11.70
C GLY A 128 2.18 9.17 -13.02
N PHE A 129 3.10 9.81 -13.77
CA PHE A 129 3.65 9.22 -15.01
C PHE A 129 4.38 7.91 -14.76
N LYS A 130 5.19 7.81 -13.72
CA LYS A 130 5.93 6.59 -13.38
C LYS A 130 5.00 5.45 -12.97
N ILE A 131 3.98 5.76 -12.15
CA ILE A 131 2.96 4.79 -11.77
C ILE A 131 2.17 4.32 -13.00
N THR A 132 1.83 5.23 -13.91
CA THR A 132 1.16 4.88 -15.17
C THR A 132 2.03 3.96 -16.02
N ALA A 133 3.32 4.26 -16.18
CA ALA A 133 4.25 3.41 -16.91
C ALA A 133 4.36 2.02 -16.27
N TYR A 134 4.46 1.93 -14.95
CA TYR A 134 4.45 0.68 -14.21
C TYR A 134 3.15 -0.10 -14.48
N ASN A 135 1.99 0.52 -14.33
CA ASN A 135 0.70 -0.13 -14.56
C ASN A 135 0.56 -0.64 -16.01
N LEU A 136 1.06 0.09 -17.00
CA LEU A 136 1.07 -0.37 -18.40
C LEU A 136 1.93 -1.62 -18.58
N MET A 137 3.10 -1.71 -17.93
CA MET A 137 3.92 -2.91 -17.95
C MET A 137 3.19 -4.11 -17.31
N VAL A 138 2.51 -3.89 -16.18
CA VAL A 138 1.70 -4.92 -15.52
C VAL A 138 0.57 -5.40 -16.43
N ILE A 139 -0.18 -4.48 -17.06
CA ILE A 139 -1.26 -4.81 -18.00
C ILE A 139 -0.72 -5.60 -19.19
N SER A 140 0.43 -5.21 -19.75
CA SER A 140 1.08 -5.94 -20.83
C SER A 140 1.40 -7.38 -20.44
N ASN A 141 1.90 -7.60 -19.21
CA ASN A 141 2.16 -8.95 -18.71
C ASN A 141 0.88 -9.77 -18.58
N ILE A 142 -0.19 -9.18 -18.04
CA ILE A 142 -1.50 -9.84 -17.92
C ILE A 142 -2.01 -10.26 -19.30
N LEU A 143 -1.97 -9.38 -20.28
CA LEU A 143 -2.43 -9.66 -21.66
C LEU A 143 -1.58 -10.73 -22.36
N SER A 144 -0.31 -10.85 -21.99
CA SER A 144 0.61 -11.86 -22.50
C SER A 144 0.57 -13.18 -21.73
N GLY A 145 -0.30 -13.33 -20.72
CA GLY A 145 -0.39 -14.52 -19.86
C GLY A 145 0.81 -14.70 -18.92
N GLU A 146 1.61 -13.65 -18.72
CA GLU A 146 2.72 -13.64 -17.77
C GLU A 146 2.22 -13.24 -16.37
N ARG A 147 3.01 -13.55 -15.32
CA ARG A 147 2.71 -13.10 -13.95
C ARG A 147 2.69 -11.56 -13.90
N PRO A 148 1.62 -10.91 -13.40
CA PRO A 148 1.46 -9.45 -13.44
C PRO A 148 2.69 -8.68 -12.99
N GLY A 149 3.18 -8.94 -11.80
CA GLY A 149 4.34 -8.25 -11.25
C GLY A 149 5.70 -8.70 -11.79
N LYS A 150 5.80 -9.60 -12.78
CA LYS A 150 7.07 -10.05 -13.38
C LYS A 150 7.60 -9.05 -14.40
N ILE A 151 7.99 -7.88 -13.93
CA ILE A 151 8.63 -6.89 -14.79
C ILE A 151 10.10 -7.28 -14.96
N LYS A 152 10.49 -7.57 -16.22
CA LYS A 152 11.88 -7.90 -16.55
C LYS A 152 12.71 -6.64 -16.46
N ARG A 153 13.79 -6.69 -15.69
CA ARG A 153 14.83 -5.65 -15.73
C ARG A 153 15.44 -5.70 -17.14
N THR A 154 15.28 -4.67 -17.93
CA THR A 154 16.10 -4.50 -19.13
C THR A 154 17.53 -4.30 -18.64
N ALA A 155 18.42 -5.23 -19.00
CA ALA A 155 19.83 -5.05 -18.75
C ALA A 155 20.22 -3.70 -19.34
N SER A 156 20.81 -2.84 -18.51
CA SER A 156 21.39 -1.58 -18.97
C SER A 156 22.43 -1.92 -20.04
N CYS A 157 22.17 -1.46 -21.27
CA CYS A 157 23.21 -1.45 -22.31
C CYS A 157 24.28 -0.44 -21.95
#